data_d4f6d0da8f28b1051ee7c5b48c3680e8
#
_entry.id   d4f6d0da8f28b1051ee7c5b48c3680e8
#
_cell.length_a   1.000
_cell.length_b   1.000
_cell.length_c   1.000
_cell.angle_alpha   90.00
_cell.angle_beta   90.00
_cell.angle_gamma   90.00
#
_symmetry.space_group_name_H-M   'P 1'
#
loop_
_entity.id
_entity.type
_entity.pdbx_description
1 polymer ?
#
loop_
_entity_poly.entity_id
_entity_poly.type
_entity_poly.pdbx_seq_one_letter_code
_entity_poly.pdbx_strand_id
1 'polypeptide(L)' 'MTGAEMAKQMKNIGCYKIREGGDHEIWYSPVTNREFPFPRHYSKELGTGIENKLRRDSGLK' A
#
# COMPACT_ATOMS: atom_id res chain seq x y z
N MET A 1 12.70 1.28 -0.20
CA MET A 1 11.61 1.61 -1.17
C MET A 1 10.78 2.73 -0.61
N THR A 2 10.50 3.75 -1.42
CA THR A 2 9.63 4.85 -1.01
C THR A 2 8.17 4.46 -1.13
N GLY A 3 7.28 5.27 -0.51
CA GLY A 3 5.85 5.07 -0.65
C GLY A 3 5.39 5.14 -2.10
N ALA A 4 5.98 6.07 -2.88
CA ALA A 4 5.63 6.21 -4.30
C ALA A 4 5.98 4.95 -5.09
N GLU A 5 7.14 4.36 -4.82
CA GLU A 5 7.55 3.12 -5.48
C GLU A 5 6.64 1.97 -5.12
N MET A 6 6.29 1.86 -3.84
CA MET A 6 5.36 0.83 -3.37
C MET A 6 3.99 0.99 -4.02
N ALA A 7 3.47 2.23 -4.07
CA ALA A 7 2.17 2.50 -4.68
C ALA A 7 2.16 2.09 -6.16
N LYS A 8 3.24 2.36 -6.87
CA LYS A 8 3.35 1.99 -8.28
C LYS A 8 3.28 0.47 -8.45
N GLN A 9 4.02 -0.26 -7.63
CA GLN A 9 4.01 -1.73 -7.69
C GLN A 9 2.64 -2.29 -7.33
N MET A 10 1.97 -1.70 -6.33
CA MET A 10 0.65 -2.15 -5.94
C MET A 10 -0.38 -1.92 -7.05
N LYS A 11 -0.30 -0.78 -7.73
CA LYS A 11 -1.20 -0.51 -8.87
C LYS A 11 -0.99 -1.52 -9.99
N ASN A 12 0.24 -1.97 -10.19
CA ASN A 12 0.54 -2.97 -11.21
C ASN A 12 -0.14 -4.32 -10.95
N ILE A 13 -0.45 -4.63 -9.70
CA ILE A 13 -1.16 -5.86 -9.36
C ILE A 13 -2.66 -5.63 -9.15
N GLY A 14 -3.13 -4.43 -9.45
CA GLY A 14 -4.55 -4.13 -9.41
C GLY A 14 -5.05 -3.43 -8.16
N CYS A 15 -4.15 -3.10 -7.21
CA CYS A 15 -4.55 -2.38 -6.00
C CYS A 15 -4.89 -0.93 -6.33
N TYR A 16 -5.79 -0.35 -5.55
CA TYR A 16 -6.18 1.04 -5.75
C TYR A 16 -6.70 1.64 -4.46
N LYS A 17 -6.63 2.97 -4.40
CA LYS A 17 -7.15 3.72 -3.26
C LYS A 17 -8.67 3.78 -3.35
N ILE A 18 -9.35 3.51 -2.23
CA ILE A 18 -10.81 3.52 -2.18
C ILE A 18 -11.37 4.68 -1.35
N ARG A 19 -10.63 5.17 -0.35
CA ARG A 19 -11.09 6.33 0.43
C ARG A 19 -9.96 6.90 1.26
N GLU A 20 -10.21 8.11 1.80
CA GLU A 20 -9.33 8.71 2.79
C GLU A 20 -9.70 8.17 4.16
N GLY A 21 -8.71 7.76 4.94
CA GLY A 21 -8.92 7.35 6.32
C GLY A 21 -7.94 8.10 7.19
N GLY A 22 -8.40 8.88 8.17
CA GLY A 22 -7.56 9.54 9.16
C GLY A 22 -6.16 9.91 8.71
N ASP A 23 -5.14 9.28 9.30
CA ASP A 23 -3.73 9.53 8.97
C ASP A 23 -3.24 8.73 7.76
N HIS A 24 -4.06 7.84 7.23
CA HIS A 24 -3.69 6.96 6.14
C HIS A 24 -4.76 6.95 5.07
N GLU A 25 -4.36 6.58 3.86
CA GLU A 25 -5.30 6.25 2.79
C GLU A 25 -5.72 4.80 2.98
N ILE A 26 -6.93 4.48 2.55
CA ILE A 26 -7.37 3.09 2.55
C ILE A 26 -7.36 2.59 1.12
N TRP A 27 -6.61 1.52 0.91
CA TRP A 27 -6.47 0.87 -0.40
C TRP A 27 -7.12 -0.51 -0.38
N TYR A 28 -7.48 -0.99 -1.55
CA TYR A 28 -8.04 -2.32 -1.73
C TYR A 28 -7.13 -3.15 -2.63
N SER A 29 -6.93 -4.43 -2.27
CA SER A 29 -6.20 -5.37 -3.10
C SER A 29 -7.13 -6.47 -3.62
N PRO A 30 -7.24 -6.63 -4.94
CA PRO A 30 -8.01 -7.75 -5.51
C PRO A 30 -7.28 -9.08 -5.33
N VAL A 31 -5.96 -9.05 -5.09
CA VAL A 31 -5.17 -10.27 -4.89
C VAL A 31 -5.52 -10.95 -3.58
N THR A 32 -5.58 -10.17 -2.50
CA THR A 32 -5.91 -10.68 -1.17
C THR A 32 -7.38 -10.48 -0.81
N ASN A 33 -8.09 -9.69 -1.61
CA ASN A 33 -9.47 -9.33 -1.37
C ASN A 33 -9.63 -8.60 -0.03
N ARG A 34 -8.67 -7.72 0.30
CA ARG A 34 -8.62 -7.00 1.56
C ARG A 34 -8.42 -5.52 1.37
N GLU A 35 -8.98 -4.74 2.30
CA GLU A 35 -8.67 -3.33 2.45
C GLU A 35 -7.50 -3.21 3.43
N PHE A 36 -6.64 -2.22 3.22
CA PHE A 36 -5.49 -2.02 4.09
C PHE A 36 -5.11 -0.55 4.13
N PRO A 37 -4.51 -0.08 5.25
CA PRO A 37 -4.03 1.30 5.33
C PRO A 37 -2.74 1.47 4.53
N PHE A 38 -2.62 2.60 3.84
CA PHE A 38 -1.42 2.95 3.09
C PHE A 38 -0.95 4.33 3.56
N PRO A 39 0.33 4.48 3.91
CA PRO A 39 0.84 5.76 4.42
C PRO A 39 0.84 6.84 3.32
N ARG A 40 0.54 8.08 3.72
CA ARG A 40 0.45 9.20 2.79
C ARG A 40 1.79 9.79 2.39
N HIS A 41 2.86 9.40 3.04
CA HIS A 41 4.18 9.99 2.82
C HIS A 41 4.90 9.32 1.67
N TYR A 42 4.50 9.69 0.45
CA TYR A 42 5.02 9.02 -0.75
C TYR A 42 6.49 9.26 -1.01
N SER A 43 7.03 10.39 -0.55
CA SER A 43 8.44 10.71 -0.79
C SER A 43 9.37 10.10 0.24
N LYS A 44 8.84 9.56 1.32
CA LYS A 44 9.66 9.00 2.39
C LYS A 44 9.95 7.52 2.18
N GLU A 45 11.10 7.12 2.66
CA GLU A 45 11.48 5.71 2.63
C GLU A 45 10.63 4.92 3.61
N LEU A 46 10.07 3.82 3.17
CA LEU A 46 9.30 2.94 4.04
C LEU A 46 10.26 2.08 4.87
N GLY A 47 9.98 1.92 6.15
CA GLY A 47 10.73 0.99 6.97
C GLY A 47 10.44 -0.44 6.58
N THR A 48 11.35 -1.36 6.91
CA THR A 48 11.22 -2.76 6.55
C THR A 48 9.91 -3.37 7.08
N GLY A 49 9.53 -3.04 8.31
CA GLY A 49 8.30 -3.57 8.89
C GLY A 49 7.06 -3.11 8.14
N ILE A 50 7.01 -1.82 7.79
CA ILE A 50 5.89 -1.27 7.04
C ILE A 50 5.84 -1.87 5.63
N GLU A 51 6.98 -1.96 4.98
CA GLU A 51 7.06 -2.55 3.65
C GLU A 51 6.57 -4.00 3.64
N ASN A 52 7.01 -4.80 4.60
CA ASN A 52 6.59 -6.19 4.70
C ASN A 52 5.10 -6.32 4.98
N LYS A 53 4.56 -5.44 5.84
CA LYS A 53 3.14 -5.44 6.13
C LYS A 53 2.32 -5.11 4.89
N LEU A 54 2.75 -4.11 4.12
CA LEU A 54 2.06 -3.73 2.90
C LEU A 54 2.11 -4.84 1.85
N ARG A 55 3.25 -5.51 1.72
CA ARG A 55 3.37 -6.65 0.80
C ARG A 55 2.42 -7.77 1.17
N ARG A 56 2.33 -8.06 2.45
CA ARG A 56 1.44 -9.12 2.95
C ARG A 56 -0.03 -8.74 2.73
N ASP A 57 -0.39 -7.50 3.07
CA ASP A 57 -1.79 -7.05 2.97
C ASP A 57 -2.26 -6.95 1.53
N SER A 58 -1.36 -6.61 0.61
CA SER A 58 -1.70 -6.41 -0.80
C SER A 58 -1.49 -7.65 -1.66
N GLY A 59 -0.71 -8.60 -1.18
CA GLY A 59 -0.32 -9.76 -1.97
C GLY A 59 0.86 -9.50 -2.90
N LEU A 60 1.50 -8.36 -2.76
CA LEU A 60 2.68 -8.02 -3.55
C LEU A 60 3.87 -8.86 -3.08
N LYS A 61 4.53 -9.51 -3.99
CA LYS A 61 5.69 -10.36 -3.70
C LYS A 61 7.01 -9.67 -3.95
#